data_b7c94adcbb9f12ff9b0671983386bd89
#
_entry.id   b7c94adcbb9f12ff9b0671983386bd89
#
_cell.length_a   1.000
_cell.length_b   1.000
_cell.length_c   1.000
_cell.angle_alpha   90.00
_cell.angle_beta   90.00
_cell.angle_gamma   90.00
#
_symmetry.space_group_name_H-M   'P 1'
#
loop_
_entity.id
_entity.type
_entity.pdbx_description
1 polymer ?
#
loop_
_entity_poly.entity_id
_entity_poly.type
_entity_poly.pdbx_seq_one_letter_code
_entity_poly.pdbx_strand_id
1 'polypeptide(L)'
;FAASRDVDGGSRVTVPADSRRVATLLEMPLEGGGAGLERALCFRSSTVNGETMLIPLTPDRAVDQRDALAKYVYGKLFDRIVELVNYTLFRGRPGTSIGVLDIFGFEVFALNSFEQLTINYCNER
;
A
#
# COMPACT_ATOMS: atom_id res chain seq x y z
N PHE A 1 -12.00 -7.05 2.89
CA PHE A 1 -12.43 -5.71 3.29
C PHE A 1 -13.33 -5.14 2.19
N ALA A 2 -14.55 -4.83 2.53
CA ALA A 2 -15.48 -4.10 1.68
C ALA A 2 -15.97 -2.86 2.42
N ALA A 3 -16.22 -1.78 1.70
CA ALA A 3 -16.83 -0.57 2.24
C ALA A 3 -18.31 -0.54 1.86
N SER A 4 -19.16 -0.14 2.79
CA SER A 4 -20.58 0.13 2.54
C SER A 4 -20.91 1.58 2.87
N ARG A 5 -21.98 2.10 2.30
CA ARG A 5 -22.45 3.46 2.59
C ARG A 5 -23.02 3.52 4.00
N ASP A 6 -22.60 4.50 4.78
CA ASP A 6 -23.18 4.82 6.09
C ASP A 6 -24.43 5.71 5.93
N VAL A 7 -25.17 5.91 7.02
CA VAL A 7 -26.44 6.68 7.06
C VAL A 7 -26.22 8.12 6.56
N ASP A 8 -25.04 8.71 6.82
CA ASP A 8 -24.67 10.08 6.41
C ASP A 8 -23.91 10.14 5.08
N GLY A 9 -23.98 9.09 4.25
CA GLY A 9 -23.28 9.04 2.95
C GLY A 9 -21.79 8.74 3.02
N GLY A 10 -21.23 8.54 4.21
CA GLY A 10 -19.88 8.08 4.45
C GLY A 10 -19.69 6.59 4.16
N SER A 11 -18.53 6.08 4.50
CA SER A 11 -18.18 4.66 4.37
C SER A 11 -17.94 4.01 5.73
N ARG A 12 -18.17 2.72 5.79
CA ARG A 12 -17.83 1.88 6.95
C ARG A 12 -17.24 0.55 6.52
N VAL A 13 -16.48 -0.06 7.42
CA VAL A 13 -15.98 -1.43 7.23
C VAL A 13 -17.12 -2.42 7.42
N THR A 14 -17.33 -3.31 6.45
CA THR A 14 -18.41 -4.31 6.50
C THR A 14 -18.09 -5.50 7.37
N VAL A 15 -16.81 -5.82 7.59
CA VAL A 15 -16.34 -6.94 8.41
C VAL A 15 -15.31 -6.43 9.43
N PRO A 16 -15.73 -5.92 10.59
CA PRO A 16 -14.82 -5.36 11.60
C PRO A 16 -13.79 -6.36 12.16
N ALA A 17 -14.06 -7.66 12.07
CA ALA A 17 -13.11 -8.69 12.49
C ALA A 17 -11.85 -8.68 11.60
N ASP A 18 -11.97 -8.37 10.31
CA ASP A 18 -10.84 -8.32 9.38
C ASP A 18 -10.00 -7.05 9.62
N SER A 19 -10.62 -5.90 9.89
CA SER A 19 -9.86 -4.68 10.23
C SER A 19 -9.07 -4.87 11.52
N ARG A 20 -9.63 -5.56 12.51
CA ARG A 20 -8.94 -5.90 13.75
C ARG A 20 -7.74 -6.82 13.52
N ARG A 21 -7.90 -7.87 12.68
CA ARG A 21 -6.79 -8.76 12.32
C ARG A 21 -5.66 -8.01 11.61
N VAL A 22 -5.99 -7.15 10.66
CA VAL A 22 -5.01 -6.33 9.96
C VAL A 22 -4.30 -5.38 10.93
N ALA A 23 -5.03 -4.69 11.80
CA ALA A 23 -4.45 -3.81 12.82
C ALA A 23 -3.48 -4.56 13.74
N THR A 24 -3.83 -5.79 14.15
CA THR A 24 -2.95 -6.66 14.95
C THR A 24 -1.67 -7.02 14.20
N LEU A 25 -1.78 -7.43 12.93
CA LEU A 25 -0.62 -7.79 12.09
C LEU A 25 0.31 -6.60 11.80
N LEU A 26 -0.25 -5.39 11.74
CA LEU A 26 0.51 -4.15 11.56
C LEU A 26 1.00 -3.55 12.89
N GLU A 27 0.82 -4.26 14.02
CA GLU A 27 1.20 -3.81 15.37
C GLU A 27 0.63 -2.43 15.72
N MET A 28 -0.55 -2.09 15.17
CA MET A 28 -1.22 -0.84 15.45
C MET A 28 -1.83 -0.85 16.86
N PRO A 29 -1.88 0.30 17.56
CA PRO A 29 -2.59 0.39 18.82
C PRO A 29 -4.03 -0.10 18.71
N LEU A 30 -4.40 -1.11 19.50
CA LEU A 30 -5.73 -1.72 19.47
C LEU A 30 -6.74 -0.96 20.34
N GLU A 31 -6.45 0.25 20.77
CA GLU A 31 -7.39 1.11 21.46
C GLU A 31 -8.65 1.27 20.60
N GLY A 32 -9.78 0.75 21.11
CA GLY A 32 -11.03 0.69 20.36
C GLY A 32 -11.15 -0.44 19.33
N GLY A 33 -10.37 -1.54 19.46
CA GLY A 33 -10.61 -2.78 18.69
C GLY A 33 -10.41 -2.69 17.18
N GLY A 34 -9.43 -1.89 16.73
CA GLY A 34 -9.17 -1.68 15.31
C GLY A 34 -9.80 -0.39 14.74
N ALA A 35 -10.46 0.39 15.57
CA ALA A 35 -11.10 1.65 15.19
C ALA A 35 -10.12 2.66 14.56
N GLY A 36 -8.84 2.64 14.96
CA GLY A 36 -7.80 3.46 14.34
C GLY A 36 -7.62 3.18 12.86
N LEU A 37 -7.56 1.90 12.47
CA LEU A 37 -7.46 1.50 11.07
C LEU A 37 -8.74 1.83 10.30
N GLU A 38 -9.91 1.56 10.88
CA GLU A 38 -11.20 1.88 10.26
C GLU A 38 -11.32 3.39 10.02
N ARG A 39 -10.94 4.21 11.00
CA ARG A 39 -10.91 5.66 10.89
C ARG A 39 -9.96 6.11 9.77
N ALA A 40 -8.77 5.53 9.70
CA ALA A 40 -7.80 5.85 8.65
C ALA A 40 -8.29 5.47 7.24
N LEU A 41 -9.10 4.42 7.12
CA LEU A 41 -9.63 3.95 5.84
C LEU A 41 -10.92 4.64 5.41
N CYS A 42 -11.75 5.07 6.37
CA CYS A 42 -13.07 5.64 6.09
C CYS A 42 -13.12 7.18 6.18
N PHE A 43 -12.07 7.81 6.67
CA PHE A 43 -12.00 9.26 6.82
C PHE A 43 -10.68 9.81 6.29
N ARG A 44 -10.69 11.03 5.79
CA ARG A 44 -9.50 11.83 5.56
C ARG A 44 -9.42 12.96 6.57
N SER A 45 -8.24 13.29 7.03
CA SER A 45 -8.01 14.49 7.84
C SER A 45 -7.76 15.69 6.94
N SER A 46 -8.33 16.83 7.31
CA SER A 46 -8.05 18.13 6.70
C SER A 46 -7.77 19.15 7.81
N THR A 47 -6.65 19.83 7.73
CA THR A 47 -6.29 20.86 8.71
C THR A 47 -6.46 22.23 8.07
N VAL A 48 -7.34 23.06 8.64
CA VAL A 48 -7.61 24.43 8.22
C VAL A 48 -7.47 25.31 9.45
N ASN A 49 -6.65 26.35 9.36
CA ASN A 49 -6.40 27.31 10.46
C ASN A 49 -5.95 26.65 11.79
N GLY A 50 -5.24 25.52 11.72
CA GLY A 50 -4.81 24.79 12.92
C GLY A 50 -5.85 23.82 13.50
N GLU A 51 -7.06 23.81 13.01
CA GLU A 51 -8.10 22.85 13.39
C GLU A 51 -8.11 21.65 12.43
N THR A 52 -8.06 20.45 12.99
CA THR A 52 -8.11 19.21 12.19
C THR A 52 -9.53 18.65 12.19
N MET A 53 -10.12 18.61 11.01
CA MET A 53 -11.43 18.01 10.79
C MET A 53 -11.29 16.65 10.10
N LEU A 54 -12.17 15.72 10.46
CA LEU A 54 -12.32 14.43 9.80
C LEU A 54 -13.48 14.51 8.81
N ILE A 55 -13.15 14.22 7.56
CA ILE A 55 -14.14 14.24 6.46
C ILE A 55 -14.40 12.78 6.08
N PRO A 56 -15.65 12.30 6.17
CA PRO A 56 -15.97 10.93 5.77
C PRO A 56 -15.74 10.72 4.27
N LEU A 57 -15.20 9.57 3.92
CA LEU A 57 -14.99 9.16 2.54
C LEU A 57 -16.22 8.40 2.02
N THR A 58 -16.49 8.54 0.73
CA THR A 58 -17.45 7.66 0.06
C THR A 58 -16.92 6.22 -0.01
N PRO A 59 -17.77 5.19 -0.18
CA PRO A 59 -17.31 3.80 -0.30
C PRO A 59 -16.21 3.59 -1.34
N ASP A 60 -16.33 4.20 -2.51
CA ASP A 60 -15.32 4.08 -3.58
C ASP A 60 -13.97 4.66 -3.14
N ARG A 61 -13.98 5.83 -2.51
CA ARG A 61 -12.76 6.46 -1.98
C ARG A 61 -12.15 5.66 -0.82
N ALA A 62 -12.96 5.02 0.01
CA ALA A 62 -12.47 4.14 1.07
C ALA A 62 -11.83 2.86 0.49
N VAL A 63 -12.34 2.35 -0.61
CA VAL A 63 -11.73 1.25 -1.37
C VAL A 63 -10.38 1.68 -1.96
N ASP A 64 -10.30 2.85 -2.61
CA ASP A 64 -9.04 3.41 -3.12
C ASP A 64 -8.01 3.56 -2.00
N GLN A 65 -8.43 4.06 -0.83
CA GLN A 65 -7.56 4.24 0.34
C GLN A 65 -7.03 2.90 0.87
N ARG A 66 -7.89 1.88 0.95
CA ARG A 66 -7.50 0.51 1.30
C ARG A 66 -6.45 -0.04 0.32
N ASP A 67 -6.69 0.11 -0.97
CA ASP A 67 -5.82 -0.43 -2.01
C ASP A 67 -4.46 0.31 -2.02
N ALA A 68 -4.48 1.62 -1.76
CA ALA A 68 -3.26 2.40 -1.58
C ALA A 68 -2.44 1.91 -0.37
N LEU A 69 -3.11 1.64 0.77
CA LEU A 69 -2.45 1.08 1.95
C LEU A 69 -1.86 -0.30 1.65
N ALA A 70 -2.61 -1.18 0.98
CA ALA A 70 -2.15 -2.52 0.64
C ALA A 70 -0.91 -2.46 -0.27
N LYS A 71 -0.90 -1.60 -1.28
CA LYS A 71 0.25 -1.38 -2.16
C LYS A 71 1.46 -0.85 -1.39
N TYR A 72 1.24 0.09 -0.47
CA TYR A 72 2.31 0.65 0.36
C TYR A 72 2.95 -0.42 1.26
N VAL A 73 2.12 -1.21 1.96
CA VAL A 73 2.61 -2.28 2.84
C VAL A 73 3.37 -3.34 2.04
N TYR A 74 2.85 -3.73 0.87
CA TYR A 74 3.53 -4.66 -0.02
C TYR A 74 4.91 -4.13 -0.46
N GLY A 75 4.99 -2.87 -0.87
CA GLY A 75 6.26 -2.25 -1.25
C GLY A 75 7.27 -2.28 -0.10
N LYS A 76 6.85 -1.92 1.12
CA LYS A 76 7.72 -1.96 2.31
C LYS A 76 8.17 -3.37 2.69
N LEU A 77 7.28 -4.35 2.55
CA LEU A 77 7.63 -5.75 2.76
C LEU A 77 8.66 -6.22 1.72
N PHE A 78 8.45 -5.87 0.46
CA PHE A 78 9.37 -6.20 -0.63
C PHE A 78 10.76 -5.59 -0.39
N ASP A 79 10.83 -4.29 -0.09
CA ASP A 79 12.08 -3.61 0.25
C ASP A 79 12.82 -4.35 1.38
N ARG A 80 12.07 -4.72 2.44
CA ARG A 80 12.65 -5.43 3.58
C ARG A 80 13.16 -6.82 3.22
N ILE A 81 12.46 -7.55 2.37
CA ILE A 81 12.92 -8.86 1.88
C ILE A 81 14.22 -8.70 1.09
N VAL A 82 14.29 -7.71 0.19
CA VAL A 82 15.50 -7.43 -0.61
C VAL A 82 16.69 -7.09 0.30
N GLU A 83 16.48 -6.23 1.31
CA GLU A 83 17.51 -5.91 2.30
C GLU A 83 18.03 -7.18 3.02
N LEU A 84 17.13 -8.04 3.49
CA LEU A 84 17.49 -9.27 4.19
C LEU A 84 18.24 -10.26 3.28
N VAL A 85 17.80 -10.40 2.04
CA VAL A 85 18.48 -11.25 1.03
C VAL A 85 19.89 -10.71 0.78
N ASN A 86 20.02 -9.41 0.54
CA ASN A 86 21.32 -8.78 0.30
C ASN A 86 22.24 -8.92 1.52
N TYR A 87 21.73 -8.71 2.73
CA TYR A 87 22.49 -8.91 3.97
C TYR A 87 22.99 -10.37 4.11
N THR A 88 22.15 -11.32 3.74
CA THR A 88 22.49 -12.75 3.84
C THR A 88 23.50 -13.19 2.78
N LEU A 89 23.37 -12.67 1.56
CA LEU A 89 24.24 -13.01 0.43
C LEU A 89 25.59 -12.29 0.48
N PHE A 90 25.63 -11.08 1.03
CA PHE A 90 26.85 -10.28 1.09
C PHE A 90 27.78 -10.78 2.18
N ARG A 91 28.80 -11.54 1.78
CA ARG A 91 29.82 -12.11 2.69
C ARG A 91 31.22 -11.54 2.45
N GLY A 92 31.35 -10.35 1.88
CA GLY A 92 32.63 -9.80 1.49
C GLY A 92 32.90 -8.38 1.93
N ARG A 93 34.17 -7.96 1.84
CA ARG A 93 34.54 -6.54 1.95
C ARG A 93 34.18 -5.85 0.63
N PRO A 94 33.77 -4.55 0.66
CA PRO A 94 33.61 -3.80 -0.55
C PRO A 94 34.93 -3.75 -1.32
N GLY A 95 34.93 -4.26 -2.52
CA GLY A 95 36.07 -4.32 -3.42
C GLY A 95 35.60 -4.13 -4.86
N THR A 96 36.42 -4.52 -5.82
CA THR A 96 36.03 -4.53 -7.23
C THR A 96 34.88 -5.50 -7.44
N SER A 97 33.77 -5.04 -8.04
CA SER A 97 32.60 -5.87 -8.30
C SER A 97 32.25 -5.87 -9.78
N ILE A 98 31.67 -6.98 -10.22
CA ILE A 98 31.03 -7.07 -11.56
C ILE A 98 29.54 -7.21 -11.27
N GLY A 99 28.74 -6.28 -11.83
CA GLY A 99 27.28 -6.33 -11.73
C GLY A 99 26.69 -7.05 -12.94
N VAL A 100 25.66 -7.86 -12.69
CA VAL A 100 24.83 -8.45 -13.75
C VAL A 100 23.42 -7.90 -13.56
N LEU A 101 22.89 -7.27 -14.61
CA LEU A 101 21.51 -6.81 -14.65
C LEU A 101 20.70 -7.82 -15.45
N ASP A 102 19.71 -8.42 -14.81
CA ASP A 102 18.76 -9.34 -15.45
C ASP A 102 17.34 -8.81 -15.17
N ILE A 103 16.79 -8.12 -16.16
CA ILE A 103 15.45 -7.54 -16.09
C ILE A 103 14.60 -8.06 -17.27
N PHE A 104 13.28 -7.97 -17.12
CA PHE A 104 12.38 -8.20 -18.25
C PHE A 104 12.67 -7.21 -19.36
N GLY A 105 12.75 -7.70 -20.60
CA GLY A 105 12.84 -6.85 -21.79
C GLY A 105 11.47 -6.29 -22.18
N PHE A 106 11.30 -6.04 -23.46
CA PHE A 106 10.07 -5.53 -24.03
C PHE A 106 8.95 -6.58 -23.98
N GLU A 107 7.87 -6.27 -23.28
CA GLU A 107 6.73 -7.16 -23.08
C GLU A 107 5.55 -6.77 -23.98
N VAL A 108 4.94 -7.77 -24.62
CA VAL A 108 3.74 -7.60 -25.45
C VAL A 108 2.66 -8.55 -25.01
N PHE A 109 1.53 -8.00 -24.61
CA PHE A 109 0.34 -8.75 -24.24
C PHE A 109 -0.76 -8.60 -25.29
N ALA A 110 -1.81 -9.41 -25.21
CA ALA A 110 -2.97 -9.29 -26.10
C ALA A 110 -3.67 -7.92 -25.97
N LEU A 111 -3.66 -7.33 -24.79
CA LEU A 111 -4.12 -5.98 -24.51
C LEU A 111 -3.01 -5.20 -23.80
N ASN A 112 -2.55 -4.12 -24.41
CA ASN A 112 -1.53 -3.25 -23.83
C ASN A 112 -2.13 -1.87 -23.57
N SER A 113 -1.93 -1.38 -22.34
CA SER A 113 -2.35 -0.05 -21.91
C SER A 113 -1.19 0.96 -21.97
N PHE A 114 -1.47 2.20 -21.63
CA PHE A 114 -0.44 3.22 -21.43
C PHE A 114 0.56 2.81 -20.35
N GLU A 115 0.12 2.09 -19.32
CA GLU A 115 1.01 1.56 -18.27
C GLU A 115 2.05 0.60 -18.86
N GLN A 116 1.63 -0.29 -19.79
CA GLN A 116 2.54 -1.21 -20.46
C GLN A 116 3.56 -0.46 -21.34
N LEU A 117 3.14 0.61 -21.99
CA LEU A 117 4.06 1.46 -22.75
C LEU A 117 5.13 2.07 -21.84
N THR A 118 4.74 2.57 -20.67
CA THR A 118 5.70 3.16 -19.72
C THR A 118 6.64 2.13 -19.13
N ILE A 119 6.17 0.91 -18.83
CA ILE A 119 6.99 -0.21 -18.38
C ILE A 119 8.04 -0.56 -19.44
N ASN A 120 7.59 -0.76 -20.69
CA ASN A 120 8.49 -1.07 -21.80
C ASN A 120 9.52 0.03 -22.04
N TYR A 121 9.12 1.29 -21.96
CA TYR A 121 10.03 2.41 -22.07
C TYR A 121 11.11 2.40 -20.97
N CYS A 122 10.74 2.06 -19.74
CA CYS A 122 11.71 1.96 -18.65
C CYS A 122 12.68 0.79 -18.82
N ASN A 123 12.19 -0.34 -19.34
CA ASN A 123 13.01 -1.55 -19.54
C ASN A 123 14.05 -1.38 -20.67
N GLU A 124 13.73 -0.56 -21.67
CA GLU A 124 14.59 -0.37 -22.86
C GLU A 124 15.52 0.86 -22.77
N ARG A 125 15.41 1.67 -21.73
CA ARG A 125 16.23 2.86 -21.51
C ARG A 125 17.47 2.57 -20.66
#